data_c54be578ae3413db1f0b71b57d98ae25
#
_entry.id   c54be578ae3413db1f0b71b57d98ae25
#
_cell.length_a   1.000
_cell.length_b   1.000
_cell.length_c   1.000
_cell.angle_alpha   90.00
_cell.angle_beta   90.00
_cell.angle_gamma   90.00
#
_symmetry.space_group_name_H-M   'P 1'
#
loop_
_entity.id
_entity.type
_entity.pdbx_description
1 polymer ?
#
loop_
_entity_poly.entity_id
_entity_poly.type
_entity_poly.pdbx_seq_one_letter_code
_entity_poly.pdbx_strand_id
1 'polypeptide(L)'
;MIREIFVGNFRKNGTLSMRQLVRNKGGRVIFVEYDLGIGAMLTPVYRLLIDLAIKEALCRTSNEGNVYFFIDEFRLLPHLEHIDDGVNFGRSLGAKFVFGIQNTDQIAAAYGRDLAHSILSGFGTTFAFRVNDAESREYIKELLGKNIKLQTFMSAVQNRGVTEQIREGYVVEDSDITNLPVGQAIVCPPGCLPFRFQFRLYESPVSS
;
A
#
# COMPACT_ATOMS: atom_id res chain seq x y z
N MET A 1 -16.21 11.68 -23.53
CA MET A 1 -15.85 11.38 -22.12
C MET A 1 -16.73 12.15 -21.12
N ILE A 2 -16.63 13.49 -20.93
CA ILE A 2 -17.44 14.22 -19.93
C ILE A 2 -18.96 14.02 -20.16
N ARG A 3 -19.44 14.06 -21.40
CA ARG A 3 -20.85 13.86 -21.73
C ARG A 3 -21.38 12.46 -21.45
N GLU A 4 -20.53 11.45 -21.42
CA GLU A 4 -20.88 10.05 -21.14
C GLU A 4 -21.00 9.78 -19.63
N ILE A 5 -20.26 10.53 -18.83
CA ILE A 5 -20.27 10.40 -17.36
C ILE A 5 -21.47 11.13 -16.75
N PHE A 6 -21.73 12.36 -17.20
CA PHE A 6 -22.82 13.19 -16.66
C PHE A 6 -24.19 12.88 -17.29
N VAL A 7 -24.63 11.64 -17.14
CA VAL A 7 -25.95 11.15 -17.57
C VAL A 7 -26.78 10.67 -16.36
N GLY A 8 -28.06 10.57 -16.50
CA GLY A 8 -28.95 10.04 -15.47
C GLY A 8 -28.82 10.77 -14.12
N ASN A 9 -28.45 10.04 -13.07
CA ASN A 9 -28.33 10.57 -11.72
C ASN A 9 -27.18 11.57 -11.55
N PHE A 10 -26.10 11.46 -12.34
CA PHE A 10 -24.97 12.41 -12.30
C PHE A 10 -25.33 13.81 -12.84
N ARG A 11 -26.48 13.98 -13.46
CA ARG A 11 -27.01 15.30 -13.91
C ARG A 11 -27.84 15.99 -12.84
N LYS A 12 -28.25 15.30 -11.79
CA LYS A 12 -29.07 15.85 -10.72
C LYS A 12 -28.20 16.56 -9.69
N ASN A 13 -28.79 17.55 -9.01
CA ASN A 13 -28.12 18.16 -7.85
C ASN A 13 -27.96 17.10 -6.77
N GLY A 14 -26.74 16.98 -6.25
CA GLY A 14 -26.41 16.11 -5.13
C GLY A 14 -26.27 16.90 -3.83
N THR A 15 -26.42 16.21 -2.71
CA THR A 15 -26.22 16.75 -1.36
C THR A 15 -24.90 16.34 -0.74
N LEU A 16 -24.16 15.43 -1.40
CA LEU A 16 -22.89 14.90 -0.90
C LEU A 16 -21.72 15.81 -1.31
N SER A 17 -20.90 16.20 -0.36
CA SER A 17 -19.64 16.92 -0.58
C SER A 17 -18.48 16.20 0.12
N MET A 18 -17.50 15.71 -0.63
CA MET A 18 -16.30 15.08 -0.07
C MET A 18 -15.55 16.01 0.89
N ARG A 19 -15.49 17.29 0.59
CA ARG A 19 -14.90 18.28 1.50
C ARG A 19 -15.61 18.33 2.85
N GLN A 20 -16.95 18.39 2.83
CA GLN A 20 -17.74 18.43 4.07
C GLN A 20 -17.62 17.12 4.86
N LEU A 21 -17.54 15.98 4.17
CA LEU A 21 -17.34 14.69 4.81
C LEU A 21 -15.99 14.59 5.53
N VAL A 22 -14.93 15.13 4.94
CA VAL A 22 -13.61 15.17 5.57
C VAL A 22 -13.55 16.19 6.73
N ARG A 23 -14.18 17.36 6.58
CA ARG A 23 -14.25 18.38 7.65
C ARG A 23 -15.10 17.93 8.82
N ASN A 24 -16.28 17.41 8.54
CA ASN A 24 -17.29 17.08 9.54
C ASN A 24 -17.31 15.57 9.80
N LYS A 25 -16.20 14.98 10.14
CA LYS A 25 -15.97 13.54 10.24
C LYS A 25 -17.07 12.75 10.93
N GLY A 26 -17.42 13.08 12.14
CA GLY A 26 -18.51 12.49 12.91
C GLY A 26 -18.47 10.98 13.07
N GLY A 27 -17.27 10.34 13.02
CA GLY A 27 -17.13 8.89 13.10
C GLY A 27 -17.68 8.12 11.87
N ARG A 28 -17.79 8.79 10.73
CA ARG A 28 -18.36 8.17 9.52
C ARG A 28 -17.34 7.32 8.79
N VAL A 29 -17.83 6.23 8.20
CA VAL A 29 -17.11 5.42 7.21
C VAL A 29 -17.77 5.64 5.86
N ILE A 30 -16.96 5.92 4.83
CA ILE A 30 -17.42 6.16 3.47
C ILE A 30 -16.82 5.06 2.61
N PHE A 31 -17.71 4.26 1.99
CA PHE A 31 -17.30 3.26 1.01
C PHE A 31 -17.41 3.84 -0.38
N VAL A 32 -16.35 3.74 -1.17
CA VAL A 32 -16.32 4.06 -2.59
C VAL A 32 -16.04 2.75 -3.31
N GLU A 33 -17.08 2.18 -3.88
CA GLU A 33 -17.00 0.91 -4.59
C GLU A 33 -16.62 1.15 -6.05
N TYR A 34 -15.66 0.37 -6.56
CA TYR A 34 -15.24 0.38 -7.95
C TYR A 34 -15.95 -0.76 -8.70
N ASP A 35 -16.89 -0.41 -9.56
CA ASP A 35 -17.56 -1.37 -10.43
C ASP A 35 -16.65 -1.76 -11.59
N LEU A 36 -16.31 -3.04 -11.73
CA LEU A 36 -15.43 -3.53 -12.79
C LEU A 36 -16.03 -3.39 -14.19
N GLY A 37 -17.35 -3.35 -14.33
CA GLY A 37 -18.03 -3.23 -15.62
C GLY A 37 -17.97 -1.82 -16.21
N ILE A 38 -18.12 -0.80 -15.38
CA ILE A 38 -18.18 0.61 -15.79
C ILE A 38 -17.07 1.47 -15.14
N GLY A 39 -16.28 0.90 -14.25
CA GLY A 39 -15.29 1.63 -13.45
C GLY A 39 -14.24 2.34 -14.28
N ALA A 40 -13.78 1.73 -15.38
CA ALA A 40 -12.83 2.36 -16.28
C ALA A 40 -13.35 3.69 -16.84
N MET A 41 -14.65 3.77 -17.16
CA MET A 41 -15.30 4.99 -17.61
C MET A 41 -15.45 6.01 -16.47
N LEU A 42 -15.70 5.54 -15.26
CA LEU A 42 -15.89 6.38 -14.06
C LEU A 42 -14.60 6.73 -13.33
N THR A 43 -13.44 6.21 -13.74
CA THR A 43 -12.14 6.50 -13.13
C THR A 43 -11.88 8.00 -12.91
N PRO A 44 -12.22 8.94 -13.83
CA PRO A 44 -12.05 10.36 -13.58
C PRO A 44 -12.89 10.89 -12.41
N VAL A 45 -14.07 10.31 -12.18
CA VAL A 45 -14.94 10.67 -11.05
C VAL A 45 -14.36 10.16 -9.75
N TYR A 46 -13.94 8.88 -9.70
CA TYR A 46 -13.29 8.30 -8.53
C TYR A 46 -12.03 9.09 -8.14
N ARG A 47 -11.19 9.40 -9.13
CA ARG A 47 -9.98 10.22 -8.92
C ARG A 47 -10.33 11.58 -8.32
N LEU A 48 -11.28 12.29 -8.91
CA LEU A 48 -11.69 13.61 -8.41
C LEU A 48 -12.22 13.55 -6.97
N LEU A 49 -13.03 12.56 -6.64
CA LEU A 49 -13.58 12.40 -5.29
C LEU A 49 -12.47 12.13 -4.26
N ILE A 50 -11.59 11.18 -4.55
CA ILE A 50 -10.49 10.81 -3.64
C ILE A 50 -9.48 11.94 -3.53
N ASP A 51 -9.11 12.56 -4.64
CA ASP A 51 -8.14 13.66 -4.66
C ASP A 51 -8.64 14.90 -3.90
N LEU A 52 -9.92 15.25 -4.05
CA LEU A 52 -10.56 16.29 -3.24
C LEU A 52 -10.57 15.95 -1.75
N ALA A 53 -10.79 14.68 -1.40
CA ALA A 53 -10.74 14.24 -0.01
C ALA A 53 -9.31 14.34 0.57
N ILE A 54 -8.30 13.93 -0.19
CA ILE A 54 -6.89 14.04 0.21
C ILE A 54 -6.51 15.51 0.38
N LYS A 55 -6.80 16.33 -0.62
CA LYS A 55 -6.55 17.78 -0.57
C LYS A 55 -7.16 18.43 0.67
N GLU A 56 -8.41 18.10 0.97
CA GLU A 56 -9.09 18.65 2.15
C GLU A 56 -8.47 18.15 3.45
N ALA A 57 -8.01 16.90 3.50
CA ALA A 57 -7.31 16.35 4.65
C ALA A 57 -5.96 17.04 4.90
N LEU A 58 -5.28 17.48 3.82
CA LEU A 58 -4.02 18.24 3.90
C LEU A 58 -4.23 19.70 4.33
N CYS A 59 -5.42 20.25 4.15
CA CYS A 59 -5.75 21.63 4.60
C CYS A 59 -6.12 21.71 6.10
N ARG A 60 -6.00 20.60 6.84
CA ARG A 60 -6.41 20.50 8.24
C ARG A 60 -5.24 20.69 9.19
N THR A 61 -5.56 20.85 10.47
CA THR A 61 -4.57 20.86 11.55
C THR A 61 -4.56 19.52 12.28
N SER A 62 -3.43 19.15 12.87
CA SER A 62 -3.27 17.89 13.63
C SER A 62 -4.29 17.74 14.77
N ASN A 63 -4.78 18.85 15.31
CA ASN A 63 -5.75 18.88 16.43
C ASN A 63 -7.16 18.43 16.03
N GLU A 64 -7.45 18.36 14.73
CA GLU A 64 -8.76 17.94 14.22
C GLU A 64 -8.94 16.41 14.17
N GLY A 65 -7.98 15.63 14.68
CA GLY A 65 -7.96 14.18 14.70
C GLY A 65 -7.65 13.55 13.32
N ASN A 66 -7.70 12.24 13.19
CA ASN A 66 -7.26 11.53 11.99
C ASN A 66 -8.37 11.29 10.96
N VAL A 67 -8.00 11.29 9.68
CA VAL A 67 -8.76 10.75 8.55
C VAL A 67 -7.97 9.61 7.95
N TYR A 68 -8.59 8.45 7.79
CA TYR A 68 -7.96 7.26 7.24
C TYR A 68 -8.44 7.03 5.81
N PHE A 69 -7.49 6.80 4.92
CA PHE A 69 -7.72 6.42 3.53
C PHE A 69 -7.27 4.98 3.36
N PHE A 70 -8.21 4.07 3.18
CA PHE A 70 -7.95 2.67 2.85
C PHE A 70 -8.20 2.50 1.35
N ILE A 71 -7.16 2.23 0.58
CA ILE A 71 -7.22 2.03 -0.87
C ILE A 71 -6.71 0.61 -1.15
N ASP A 72 -7.64 -0.33 -1.24
CA ASP A 72 -7.35 -1.76 -1.35
C ASP A 72 -6.64 -2.11 -2.67
N GLU A 73 -7.00 -1.45 -3.78
CA GLU A 73 -6.36 -1.63 -5.08
C GLU A 73 -5.91 -0.27 -5.62
N PHE A 74 -4.70 0.16 -5.22
CA PHE A 74 -4.21 1.50 -5.53
C PHE A 74 -4.06 1.76 -7.04
N ARG A 75 -3.76 0.74 -7.85
CA ARG A 75 -3.64 0.88 -9.30
C ARG A 75 -4.93 1.36 -10.00
N LEU A 76 -6.10 1.18 -9.37
CA LEU A 76 -7.37 1.63 -9.93
C LEU A 76 -7.57 3.15 -9.85
N LEU A 77 -6.70 3.85 -9.14
CA LEU A 77 -6.72 5.30 -8.96
C LEU A 77 -5.44 5.96 -9.52
N PRO A 78 -5.15 5.83 -10.83
CA PRO A 78 -3.94 6.42 -11.42
C PRO A 78 -3.99 7.94 -11.40
N HIS A 79 -2.83 8.59 -11.29
CA HIS A 79 -2.67 10.05 -11.41
C HIS A 79 -3.49 10.89 -10.41
N LEU A 80 -3.54 10.49 -9.14
CA LEU A 80 -4.01 11.38 -8.06
C LEU A 80 -2.99 12.51 -7.88
N GLU A 81 -3.46 13.76 -7.89
CA GLU A 81 -2.56 14.94 -7.87
C GLU A 81 -1.93 15.17 -6.49
N HIS A 82 -2.69 14.89 -5.41
CA HIS A 82 -2.26 15.19 -4.05
C HIS A 82 -1.77 13.97 -3.26
N ILE A 83 -1.57 12.84 -3.94
CA ILE A 83 -1.23 11.59 -3.24
C ILE A 83 0.18 11.60 -2.65
N ASP A 84 1.14 12.14 -3.39
CA ASP A 84 2.53 12.24 -2.94
C ASP A 84 2.64 13.14 -1.70
N ASP A 85 2.04 14.32 -1.76
CA ASP A 85 1.94 15.21 -0.59
C ASP A 85 1.18 14.54 0.56
N GLY A 86 0.11 13.81 0.24
CA GLY A 86 -0.69 13.07 1.22
C GLY A 86 0.13 12.06 2.00
N VAL A 87 0.86 11.22 1.30
CA VAL A 87 1.66 10.16 1.93
C VAL A 87 2.86 10.73 2.68
N ASN A 88 3.58 11.69 2.09
CA ASN A 88 4.82 12.23 2.65
C ASN A 88 4.59 13.25 3.78
N PHE A 89 3.56 14.09 3.70
CA PHE A 89 3.31 15.16 4.67
C PHE A 89 2.02 14.99 5.48
N GLY A 90 1.07 14.19 4.99
CA GLY A 90 -0.25 14.06 5.60
C GLY A 90 -0.24 13.55 7.04
N ARG A 91 0.80 12.80 7.45
CA ARG A 91 0.93 12.26 8.81
C ARG A 91 0.82 13.34 9.88
N SER A 92 1.50 14.46 9.71
CA SER A 92 1.49 15.59 10.65
C SER A 92 0.16 16.34 10.67
N LEU A 93 -0.63 16.24 9.60
CA LEU A 93 -1.95 16.86 9.42
C LEU A 93 -3.11 15.92 9.77
N GLY A 94 -2.81 14.70 10.24
CA GLY A 94 -3.80 13.72 10.61
C GLY A 94 -4.35 12.89 9.45
N ALA A 95 -3.81 12.99 8.23
CA ALA A 95 -4.12 12.07 7.15
C ALA A 95 -3.30 10.78 7.29
N LYS A 96 -3.96 9.62 7.20
CA LYS A 96 -3.36 8.30 7.33
C LYS A 96 -3.75 7.45 6.12
N PHE A 97 -2.76 6.78 5.54
CA PHE A 97 -2.95 6.00 4.30
C PHE A 97 -2.60 4.53 4.52
N VAL A 98 -3.44 3.67 3.98
CA VAL A 98 -3.23 2.23 3.88
C VAL A 98 -3.51 1.82 2.44
N PHE A 99 -2.49 1.31 1.74
CA PHE A 99 -2.62 0.91 0.34
C PHE A 99 -2.43 -0.58 0.18
N GLY A 100 -3.32 -1.20 -0.62
CA GLY A 100 -3.11 -2.51 -1.20
C GLY A 100 -2.45 -2.36 -2.58
N ILE A 101 -1.33 -3.06 -2.77
CA ILE A 101 -0.55 -3.05 -3.99
C ILE A 101 -0.23 -4.50 -4.36
N GLN A 102 -0.60 -4.92 -5.56
CA GLN A 102 -0.31 -6.27 -6.04
C GLN A 102 1.07 -6.36 -6.68
N ASN A 103 1.50 -5.28 -7.35
CA ASN A 103 2.75 -5.22 -8.08
C ASN A 103 3.26 -3.77 -8.13
N THR A 104 4.54 -3.57 -7.80
CA THR A 104 5.17 -2.23 -7.79
C THR A 104 5.30 -1.62 -9.17
N ASP A 105 5.47 -2.44 -10.23
CA ASP A 105 5.53 -1.96 -11.61
C ASP A 105 4.26 -1.27 -12.07
N GLN A 106 3.10 -1.71 -11.58
CA GLN A 106 1.83 -1.07 -11.91
C GLN A 106 1.76 0.37 -11.37
N ILE A 107 2.39 0.62 -10.23
CA ILE A 107 2.48 1.96 -9.67
C ILE A 107 3.45 2.81 -10.52
N ALA A 108 4.60 2.23 -10.89
CA ALA A 108 5.56 2.90 -11.77
C ALA A 108 4.96 3.21 -13.15
N ALA A 109 4.14 2.31 -13.70
CA ALA A 109 3.43 2.54 -14.96
C ALA A 109 2.37 3.65 -14.85
N ALA A 110 1.68 3.76 -13.71
CA ALA A 110 0.62 4.75 -13.50
C ALA A 110 1.15 6.15 -13.15
N TYR A 111 2.26 6.24 -12.41
CA TYR A 111 2.76 7.50 -11.85
C TYR A 111 4.12 7.94 -12.42
N GLY A 112 4.81 7.07 -13.18
CA GLY A 112 6.21 7.23 -13.52
C GLY A 112 7.13 6.76 -12.37
N ARG A 113 8.37 6.39 -12.69
CA ARG A 113 9.30 5.78 -11.73
C ARG A 113 9.61 6.67 -10.52
N ASP A 114 9.90 7.94 -10.76
CA ASP A 114 10.33 8.86 -9.69
C ASP A 114 9.20 9.13 -8.68
N LEU A 115 7.97 9.38 -9.18
CA LEU A 115 6.83 9.63 -8.32
C LEU A 115 6.37 8.36 -7.61
N ALA A 116 6.41 7.20 -8.28
CA ALA A 116 6.13 5.91 -7.66
C ALA A 116 7.10 5.62 -6.51
N HIS A 117 8.40 5.89 -6.70
CA HIS A 117 9.40 5.76 -5.64
C HIS A 117 9.12 6.71 -4.47
N SER A 118 8.78 7.96 -4.73
CA SER A 118 8.41 8.94 -3.69
C SER A 118 7.21 8.45 -2.88
N ILE A 119 6.13 8.04 -3.55
CA ILE A 119 4.92 7.51 -2.90
C ILE A 119 5.26 6.28 -2.04
N LEU A 120 5.97 5.29 -2.59
CA LEU A 120 6.29 4.06 -1.89
C LEU A 120 7.22 4.28 -0.69
N SER A 121 8.19 5.17 -0.79
CA SER A 121 9.12 5.51 0.28
C SER A 121 8.47 6.32 1.43
N GLY A 122 7.34 6.97 1.18
CA GLY A 122 6.57 7.70 2.20
C GLY A 122 5.86 6.80 3.22
N PHE A 123 5.74 5.49 2.95
CA PHE A 123 5.13 4.55 3.89
C PHE A 123 6.11 4.10 4.96
N GLY A 124 5.75 4.28 6.22
CA GLY A 124 6.58 3.87 7.36
C GLY A 124 6.44 2.39 7.72
N THR A 125 5.35 1.74 7.34
CA THR A 125 5.10 0.32 7.66
C THR A 125 4.73 -0.44 6.40
N THR A 126 5.39 -1.56 6.16
CA THR A 126 5.11 -2.44 5.02
C THR A 126 4.71 -3.83 5.50
N PHE A 127 3.67 -4.38 4.89
CA PHE A 127 3.23 -5.76 5.04
C PHE A 127 3.48 -6.47 3.71
N ALA A 128 4.55 -7.25 3.63
CA ALA A 128 4.86 -8.04 2.46
C ALA A 128 4.22 -9.42 2.59
N PHE A 129 3.16 -9.65 1.85
CA PHE A 129 2.56 -10.98 1.66
C PHE A 129 3.35 -11.76 0.60
N ARG A 130 2.90 -12.96 0.26
CA ARG A 130 3.51 -13.74 -0.81
C ARG A 130 3.43 -13.01 -2.14
N VAL A 131 4.58 -12.77 -2.76
CA VAL A 131 4.73 -12.07 -4.04
C VAL A 131 5.48 -12.95 -5.02
N ASN A 132 4.93 -13.08 -6.25
CA ASN A 132 5.50 -13.93 -7.29
C ASN A 132 6.30 -13.14 -8.34
N ASP A 133 6.03 -11.85 -8.52
CA ASP A 133 6.76 -11.03 -9.49
C ASP A 133 8.14 -10.61 -8.95
N ALA A 134 9.13 -10.54 -9.85
CA ALA A 134 10.52 -10.31 -9.50
C ALA A 134 10.77 -8.87 -8.99
N GLU A 135 10.15 -7.88 -9.60
CA GLU A 135 10.33 -6.47 -9.28
C GLU A 135 9.86 -6.15 -7.86
N SER A 136 8.68 -6.62 -7.50
CA SER A 136 8.16 -6.42 -6.13
C SER A 136 9.00 -7.17 -5.09
N ARG A 137 9.53 -8.37 -5.42
CA ARG A 137 10.46 -9.05 -4.51
C ARG A 137 11.75 -8.27 -4.32
N GLU A 138 12.32 -7.74 -5.41
CA GLU A 138 13.52 -6.92 -5.32
C GLU A 138 13.27 -5.66 -4.49
N TYR A 139 12.14 -4.98 -4.71
CA TYR A 139 11.72 -3.85 -3.89
C TYR A 139 11.65 -4.20 -2.40
N ILE A 140 11.05 -5.33 -2.04
CA ILE A 140 10.96 -5.77 -0.63
C ILE A 140 12.35 -6.05 -0.05
N LYS A 141 13.23 -6.73 -0.80
CA LYS A 141 14.61 -7.02 -0.35
C LYS A 141 15.41 -5.75 -0.12
N GLU A 142 15.36 -4.81 -1.06
CA GLU A 142 16.04 -3.51 -0.93
C GLU A 142 15.48 -2.69 0.23
N LEU A 143 14.16 -2.67 0.42
CA LEU A 143 13.49 -1.99 1.53
C LEU A 143 13.97 -2.51 2.89
N LEU A 144 14.16 -3.83 3.03
CA LEU A 144 14.58 -4.50 4.26
C LEU A 144 16.11 -4.50 4.44
N GLY A 145 16.83 -4.24 3.35
CA GLY A 145 18.28 -4.07 3.34
C GLY A 145 19.05 -5.38 3.46
N LYS A 146 20.35 -5.21 3.66
CA LYS A 146 21.31 -6.30 3.75
C LYS A 146 21.86 -6.45 5.16
N ASN A 147 22.31 -7.66 5.49
CA ASN A 147 22.97 -7.97 6.74
C ASN A 147 24.15 -8.92 6.49
N ILE A 148 25.03 -9.03 7.46
CA ILE A 148 26.12 -9.99 7.44
C ILE A 148 25.59 -11.34 7.91
N LYS A 149 25.73 -12.37 7.06
CA LYS A 149 25.32 -13.75 7.33
C LYS A 149 26.55 -14.62 7.53
N LEU A 150 26.57 -15.42 8.59
CA LEU A 150 27.54 -16.47 8.80
C LEU A 150 27.01 -17.75 8.13
N GLN A 151 27.68 -18.21 7.09
CA GLN A 151 27.34 -19.47 6.42
C GLN A 151 28.33 -20.55 6.83
N THR A 152 27.80 -21.62 7.36
CA THR A 152 28.58 -22.78 7.78
C THR A 152 28.49 -23.88 6.74
N PHE A 153 29.62 -24.24 6.15
CA PHE A 153 29.70 -25.33 5.17
C PHE A 153 30.29 -26.57 5.84
N MET A 154 29.56 -27.67 5.79
CA MET A 154 30.07 -28.98 6.17
C MET A 154 30.76 -29.63 4.97
N SER A 155 32.01 -30.05 5.10
CA SER A 155 32.67 -30.83 4.04
C SER A 155 32.07 -32.23 3.98
N ALA A 156 31.66 -32.66 2.78
CA ALA A 156 31.21 -34.03 2.54
C ALA A 156 32.37 -35.06 2.59
N VAL A 157 33.60 -34.60 2.64
CA VAL A 157 34.82 -35.45 2.72
C VAL A 157 35.20 -35.64 4.18
N GLN A 158 35.24 -36.87 4.64
CA GLN A 158 35.71 -37.23 5.98
C GLN A 158 37.06 -36.55 6.30
N ASN A 159 37.12 -35.88 7.44
CA ASN A 159 38.28 -35.15 7.96
C ASN A 159 38.56 -33.72 7.42
N ARG A 160 37.69 -33.08 6.72
CA ARG A 160 37.82 -31.66 6.45
C ARG A 160 36.76 -30.88 7.22
N GLY A 161 37.05 -30.41 8.38
CA GLY A 161 36.24 -29.63 9.30
C GLY A 161 35.12 -28.74 8.75
N VAL A 162 34.50 -28.00 9.60
CA VAL A 162 33.48 -26.98 9.30
C VAL A 162 34.21 -25.73 8.80
N THR A 163 33.83 -25.22 7.64
CA THR A 163 34.30 -23.92 7.12
C THR A 163 33.20 -22.87 7.31
N GLU A 164 33.54 -21.84 8.03
CA GLU A 164 32.64 -20.69 8.20
C GLU A 164 33.04 -19.58 7.22
N GLN A 165 32.06 -19.05 6.52
CA GLN A 165 32.23 -17.89 5.63
C GLN A 165 31.28 -16.78 6.04
N ILE A 166 31.84 -15.60 6.17
CA ILE A 166 31.06 -14.38 6.37
C ILE A 166 30.67 -13.86 4.98
N ARG A 167 29.36 -13.73 4.74
CA ARG A 167 28.84 -13.24 3.48
C ARG A 167 27.78 -12.15 3.73
N GLU A 168 27.81 -11.10 2.93
CA GLU A 168 26.69 -10.17 2.85
C GLU A 168 25.51 -10.83 2.15
N GLY A 169 24.31 -10.68 2.70
CA GLY A 169 23.07 -11.17 2.11
C GLY A 169 21.89 -10.31 2.53
N TYR A 170 20.78 -10.40 1.82
CA TYR A 170 19.57 -9.68 2.22
C TYR A 170 19.03 -10.20 3.54
N VAL A 171 18.42 -9.31 4.34
CA VAL A 171 17.74 -9.70 5.59
C VAL A 171 16.65 -10.71 5.30
N VAL A 172 15.93 -10.51 4.18
CA VAL A 172 14.90 -11.40 3.66
C VAL A 172 15.29 -11.83 2.25
N GLU A 173 15.28 -13.11 1.98
CA GLU A 173 15.64 -13.68 0.68
C GLU A 173 14.38 -13.95 -0.17
N ASP A 174 14.54 -14.19 -1.48
CA ASP A 174 13.44 -14.53 -2.38
C ASP A 174 12.59 -15.70 -1.88
N SER A 175 13.23 -16.75 -1.33
CA SER A 175 12.55 -17.91 -0.78
C SER A 175 11.68 -17.58 0.43
N ASP A 176 12.05 -16.59 1.23
CA ASP A 176 11.26 -16.16 2.39
C ASP A 176 9.95 -15.52 1.96
N ILE A 177 9.96 -14.79 0.85
CA ILE A 177 8.79 -14.09 0.31
C ILE A 177 7.89 -15.05 -0.47
N THR A 178 8.48 -15.87 -1.35
CA THR A 178 7.72 -16.76 -2.24
C THR A 178 7.04 -17.92 -1.51
N ASN A 179 7.60 -18.35 -0.38
CA ASN A 179 7.09 -19.48 0.40
C ASN A 179 6.17 -19.07 1.56
N LEU A 180 5.77 -17.79 1.65
CA LEU A 180 4.83 -17.36 2.69
C LEU A 180 3.48 -18.09 2.55
N PRO A 181 2.99 -18.72 3.62
CA PRO A 181 1.66 -19.32 3.64
C PRO A 181 0.55 -18.26 3.50
N VAL A 182 -0.66 -18.71 3.18
CA VAL A 182 -1.84 -17.83 3.14
C VAL A 182 -2.06 -17.18 4.51
N GLY A 183 -2.28 -15.88 4.49
CA GLY A 183 -2.49 -15.07 5.69
C GLY A 183 -1.22 -14.75 6.48
N GLN A 184 -0.03 -15.17 5.99
CA GLN A 184 1.24 -14.78 6.61
C GLN A 184 1.87 -13.62 5.84
N ALA A 185 2.45 -12.68 6.57
CA ALA A 185 3.22 -11.57 6.02
C ALA A 185 4.54 -11.37 6.76
N ILE A 186 5.51 -10.79 6.06
CA ILE A 186 6.68 -10.16 6.67
C ILE A 186 6.28 -8.72 6.95
N VAL A 187 6.33 -8.34 8.22
CA VAL A 187 5.95 -7.01 8.70
C VAL A 187 7.20 -6.21 8.99
N CYS A 188 7.30 -5.03 8.39
CA CYS A 188 8.41 -4.11 8.57
C CYS A 188 7.89 -2.79 9.15
N PRO A 189 7.83 -2.64 10.48
CA PRO A 189 7.47 -1.37 11.12
C PRO A 189 8.71 -0.48 11.27
N PRO A 190 8.55 0.85 11.36
CA PRO A 190 9.67 1.76 11.50
C PRO A 190 10.43 1.53 12.82
N GLY A 191 11.75 1.47 12.74
CA GLY A 191 12.62 1.32 13.91
C GLY A 191 12.66 -0.08 14.54
N CYS A 192 12.06 -1.08 13.92
CA CYS A 192 12.09 -2.47 14.38
C CYS A 192 12.65 -3.39 13.30
N LEU A 193 13.18 -4.53 13.71
CA LEU A 193 13.55 -5.58 12.77
C LEU A 193 12.29 -6.19 12.13
N PRO A 194 12.33 -6.59 10.85
CA PRO A 194 11.23 -7.27 10.22
C PRO A 194 10.94 -8.61 10.91
N PHE A 195 9.66 -8.95 11.00
CA PHE A 195 9.23 -10.21 11.60
C PHE A 195 8.08 -10.84 10.79
N ARG A 196 7.91 -12.15 10.90
CA ARG A 196 6.79 -12.87 10.31
C ARG A 196 5.58 -12.78 11.23
N PHE A 197 4.42 -12.46 10.66
CA PHE A 197 3.16 -12.36 11.36
C PHE A 197 2.09 -13.20 10.67
N GLN A 198 1.31 -13.95 11.42
CA GLN A 198 0.19 -14.74 10.94
C GLN A 198 -1.11 -14.00 11.27
N PHE A 199 -1.81 -13.55 10.23
CA PHE A 199 -3.15 -12.99 10.37
C PHE A 199 -4.17 -14.11 10.57
N ARG A 200 -5.14 -13.87 11.43
CA ARG A 200 -6.30 -14.74 11.52
C ARG A 200 -7.16 -14.58 10.28
N LEU A 201 -7.67 -15.68 9.74
CA LEU A 201 -8.64 -15.60 8.67
C LEU A 201 -9.92 -14.94 9.23
N TYR A 202 -10.44 -13.97 8.48
CA TYR A 202 -11.73 -13.37 8.81
C TYR A 202 -12.83 -14.37 8.43
N GLU A 203 -13.51 -14.90 9.43
CA GLU A 203 -14.74 -15.64 9.22
C GLU A 203 -15.89 -14.64 9.24
N SER A 204 -16.50 -14.39 8.07
CA SER A 204 -17.71 -13.58 8.01
C SER A 204 -18.77 -14.23 8.91
N PRO A 205 -19.39 -13.48 9.84
CA PRO A 205 -20.54 -14.04 10.57
C PRO A 205 -21.58 -14.43 9.53
N VAL A 206 -21.88 -15.73 9.46
CA VAL A 206 -22.91 -16.26 8.58
C VAL A 206 -24.20 -15.51 8.92
N SER A 207 -24.69 -14.72 7.96
CA SER A 207 -26.04 -14.13 8.07
C SER A 207 -27.04 -15.29 8.06
N SER A 208 -27.48 -15.68 9.23
CA SER A 208 -28.62 -16.60 9.43
C SER A 208 -29.92 -15.90 9.04
#